data_84fd0fc25e05b1ce7af72ccede126ba0
#
_entry.id   84fd0fc25e05b1ce7af72ccede126ba0
#
_cell.length_a   1.000
_cell.length_b   1.000
_cell.length_c   1.000
_cell.angle_alpha   90.00
_cell.angle_beta   90.00
_cell.angle_gamma   90.00
#
_symmetry.space_group_name_H-M   'P 1'
#
loop_
_entity.id
_entity.type
_entity.pdbx_description
1 polymer ?
#
loop_
_entity_poly.entity_id
_entity_poly.type
_entity_poly.pdbx_seq_one_letter_code
_entity_poly.pdbx_strand_id
1 'polypeptide(L)'
;IQIPVNKQAGDAIPVSEFMPYADGVTPSETSKYEKRGIAVKVPQWIPENCIGCNKCALVCPHAAIRPFLLNAEEEAAKPAAFVTKEAKGKGFEGLTFRMQVDPLDCQGCGACANVCPAKEKALVMELLDTQMPEQENWEHALTLSTKTNPMDKFTVRGSQFERPLYEFSGACAGCGEAPYMKLMSQLFGDRMFVTSATGCAYVVGSSTPSFPYVANEKGHGPANSNSLFEDNAEYALGMKLSIDQMRRQMAAHAEAVVASTSDAALKSALEAWLAEGDNGDKTRALSEAVVAALNATAETSDDIAFLKANKDALPKKSV
;
A
#
# COMPACT_ATOMS: atom_id res chain seq x y z
N ILE A 1 -4.81 -15.80 16.11
CA ILE A 1 -3.68 -15.48 17.02
C ILE A 1 -3.83 -14.08 17.57
N GLN A 2 -3.85 -13.03 16.75
CA GLN A 2 -3.81 -11.63 17.21
C GLN A 2 -4.99 -11.25 18.11
N ILE A 3 -6.21 -11.64 17.78
CA ILE A 3 -7.41 -11.28 18.57
C ILE A 3 -7.32 -11.82 20.02
N PRO A 4 -6.99 -13.12 20.26
CA PRO A 4 -6.78 -13.59 21.63
C PRO A 4 -5.61 -12.88 22.34
N VAL A 5 -4.50 -12.61 21.63
CA VAL A 5 -3.35 -11.89 22.21
C VAL A 5 -3.74 -10.48 22.64
N ASN A 6 -4.47 -9.72 21.81
CA ASN A 6 -4.96 -8.39 22.16
C ASN A 6 -5.95 -8.39 23.34
N LYS A 7 -6.68 -9.50 23.54
CA LYS A 7 -7.55 -9.72 24.70
C LYS A 7 -6.80 -10.24 25.94
N GLN A 8 -5.47 -10.30 25.90
CA GLN A 8 -4.62 -10.88 26.96
C GLN A 8 -4.96 -12.35 27.30
N ALA A 9 -5.45 -13.08 26.30
CA ALA A 9 -5.80 -14.51 26.40
C ALA A 9 -4.90 -15.37 25.50
N GLY A 10 -3.67 -14.92 25.21
CA GLY A 10 -2.73 -15.61 24.34
C GLY A 10 -2.29 -16.98 24.85
N ASP A 11 -2.22 -17.17 26.18
CA ASP A 11 -1.84 -18.44 26.79
C ASP A 11 -2.80 -19.59 26.48
N ALA A 12 -4.02 -19.29 26.07
CA ALA A 12 -5.01 -20.28 25.64
C ALA A 12 -4.83 -20.78 24.19
N ILE A 13 -3.93 -20.15 23.42
CA ILE A 13 -3.67 -20.52 22.03
C ILE A 13 -2.81 -21.78 21.98
N PRO A 14 -3.29 -22.90 21.39
CA PRO A 14 -2.49 -24.11 21.29
C PRO A 14 -1.32 -23.90 20.32
N VAL A 15 -0.19 -24.57 20.57
CA VAL A 15 1.01 -24.49 19.73
C VAL A 15 0.73 -24.85 18.27
N SER A 16 -0.24 -25.73 18.02
CA SER A 16 -0.67 -26.12 16.67
C SER A 16 -1.13 -24.94 15.79
N GLU A 17 -1.66 -23.86 16.38
CA GLU A 17 -2.05 -22.65 15.66
C GLU A 17 -0.85 -21.89 15.07
N PHE A 18 0.36 -22.15 15.57
CA PHE A 18 1.59 -21.54 15.04
C PHE A 18 2.29 -22.39 13.98
N MET A 19 1.83 -23.62 13.73
CA MET A 19 2.44 -24.50 12.72
C MET A 19 2.52 -23.90 11.32
N PRO A 20 1.53 -23.11 10.82
CA PRO A 20 1.63 -22.44 9.54
C PRO A 20 2.78 -21.43 9.43
N TYR A 21 3.37 -21.04 10.57
CA TYR A 21 4.42 -20.03 10.69
C TYR A 21 5.73 -20.64 11.24
N ALA A 22 5.88 -21.97 11.16
CA ALA A 22 7.04 -22.69 11.68
C ALA A 22 8.35 -22.33 10.97
N ASP A 23 8.27 -21.79 9.76
CA ASP A 23 9.39 -21.25 8.98
C ASP A 23 9.82 -19.83 9.41
N GLY A 24 9.10 -19.22 10.37
CA GLY A 24 9.35 -17.86 10.84
C GLY A 24 8.73 -16.76 10.00
N VAL A 25 8.00 -17.09 8.93
CA VAL A 25 7.27 -16.10 8.11
C VAL A 25 5.94 -15.79 8.78
N THR A 26 5.73 -14.55 9.19
CA THR A 26 4.47 -14.07 9.77
C THR A 26 3.67 -13.27 8.76
N PRO A 27 2.31 -13.27 8.84
CA PRO A 27 1.48 -12.49 7.92
C PRO A 27 1.76 -10.99 8.05
N SER A 28 1.78 -10.29 6.94
CA SER A 28 1.66 -8.82 6.90
C SER A 28 0.20 -8.36 7.09
N GLU A 29 -0.05 -7.06 7.09
CA GLU A 29 -1.40 -6.45 7.19
C GLU A 29 -2.13 -6.72 8.51
N THR A 30 -1.43 -7.08 9.55
CA THR A 30 -2.07 -7.51 10.80
C THR A 30 -2.51 -6.34 11.68
N SER A 31 -1.97 -5.13 11.48
CA SER A 31 -2.36 -3.93 12.21
C SER A 31 -3.86 -3.57 12.05
N LYS A 32 -4.48 -3.93 10.92
CA LYS A 32 -5.91 -3.71 10.67
C LYS A 32 -6.86 -4.43 11.66
N TYR A 33 -6.37 -5.43 12.38
CA TYR A 33 -7.14 -6.21 13.36
C TYR A 33 -7.06 -5.64 14.78
N GLU A 34 -6.28 -4.60 15.02
CA GLU A 34 -6.15 -4.03 16.35
C GLU A 34 -7.39 -3.26 16.80
N LYS A 35 -7.96 -2.40 15.96
CA LYS A 35 -9.22 -1.69 16.20
C LYS A 35 -9.33 -1.16 17.65
N ARG A 36 -8.33 -0.38 18.06
CA ARG A 36 -8.13 0.00 19.48
C ARG A 36 -9.21 0.96 20.01
N GLY A 37 -9.77 1.83 19.15
CA GLY A 37 -10.81 2.78 19.55
C GLY A 37 -10.35 3.75 20.64
N ILE A 38 -9.09 4.18 20.62
CA ILE A 38 -8.47 4.96 21.73
C ILE A 38 -8.75 6.45 21.66
N ALA A 39 -9.26 6.94 20.55
CA ALA A 39 -9.53 8.36 20.37
C ALA A 39 -10.75 8.81 21.18
N VAL A 40 -10.64 9.92 21.90
CA VAL A 40 -11.81 10.57 22.53
C VAL A 40 -12.69 11.23 21.47
N LYS A 41 -12.06 11.83 20.46
CA LYS A 41 -12.73 12.47 19.33
C LYS A 41 -12.10 12.03 18.02
N VAL A 42 -12.95 11.81 17.02
CA VAL A 42 -12.57 11.47 15.65
C VAL A 42 -13.18 12.45 14.66
N PRO A 43 -12.63 12.62 13.45
CA PRO A 43 -13.15 13.59 12.49
C PRO A 43 -14.46 13.07 11.87
N GLN A 44 -15.51 13.86 11.97
CA GLN A 44 -16.74 13.75 11.16
C GLN A 44 -16.52 14.46 9.84
N TRP A 45 -16.85 13.80 8.72
CA TRP A 45 -16.80 14.42 7.39
C TRP A 45 -18.10 15.13 7.05
N ILE A 46 -17.99 16.40 6.62
CA ILE A 46 -19.11 17.24 6.16
C ILE A 46 -18.98 17.40 4.64
N PRO A 47 -19.78 16.64 3.85
CA PRO A 47 -19.65 16.59 2.39
C PRO A 47 -19.79 17.95 1.72
N GLU A 48 -20.72 18.80 2.18
CA GLU A 48 -21.06 20.10 1.61
C GLU A 48 -19.84 21.05 1.62
N ASN A 49 -19.06 20.99 2.69
CA ASN A 49 -17.89 21.86 2.87
C ASN A 49 -16.63 21.29 2.20
N CYS A 50 -16.65 20.01 1.82
CA CYS A 50 -15.47 19.34 1.29
C CYS A 50 -15.15 19.74 -0.15
N ILE A 51 -13.95 20.22 -0.42
CA ILE A 51 -13.46 20.59 -1.76
C ILE A 51 -12.69 19.45 -2.46
N GLY A 52 -12.54 18.29 -1.83
CA GLY A 52 -11.89 17.12 -2.43
C GLY A 52 -10.38 17.27 -2.64
N CYS A 53 -9.68 18.05 -1.82
CA CYS A 53 -8.24 18.31 -1.96
C CYS A 53 -7.32 17.23 -1.40
N ASN A 54 -7.85 16.27 -0.65
CA ASN A 54 -7.17 15.12 -0.02
C ASN A 54 -6.03 15.46 0.96
N LYS A 55 -5.86 16.74 1.37
CA LYS A 55 -4.82 17.12 2.34
C LYS A 55 -4.98 16.42 3.69
N CYS A 56 -6.21 16.15 4.10
CA CYS A 56 -6.51 15.40 5.34
C CYS A 56 -6.00 13.96 5.29
N ALA A 57 -6.16 13.29 4.14
CA ALA A 57 -5.61 11.95 3.94
C ALA A 57 -4.09 11.97 3.90
N LEU A 58 -3.48 12.98 3.24
CA LEU A 58 -2.02 13.11 3.15
C LEU A 58 -1.36 13.18 4.53
N VAL A 59 -1.89 13.99 5.44
CA VAL A 59 -1.27 14.22 6.76
C VAL A 59 -1.63 13.15 7.80
N CYS A 60 -2.56 12.24 7.49
CA CYS A 60 -2.94 11.20 8.44
C CYS A 60 -1.81 10.18 8.63
N PRO A 61 -1.26 10.03 9.86
CA PRO A 61 -0.17 9.11 10.12
C PRO A 61 -0.57 7.64 9.99
N HIS A 62 -1.85 7.33 10.20
CA HIS A 62 -2.36 5.97 10.33
C HIS A 62 -3.16 5.49 9.13
N ALA A 63 -3.26 6.29 8.06
CA ALA A 63 -4.12 6.00 6.91
C ALA A 63 -5.60 5.73 7.30
N ALA A 64 -6.04 6.26 8.44
CA ALA A 64 -7.39 6.09 8.97
C ALA A 64 -8.42 7.06 8.36
N ILE A 65 -8.01 7.92 7.43
CA ILE A 65 -8.90 8.76 6.62
C ILE A 65 -8.45 8.68 5.17
N ARG A 66 -9.37 8.28 4.28
CA ARG A 66 -9.05 8.01 2.86
C ARG A 66 -10.15 8.53 1.94
N PRO A 67 -9.78 9.02 0.74
CA PRO A 67 -10.74 9.28 -0.33
C PRO A 67 -11.12 7.98 -1.03
N PHE A 68 -12.40 7.81 -1.31
CA PHE A 68 -12.93 6.72 -2.11
C PHE A 68 -13.69 7.28 -3.31
N LEU A 69 -13.57 6.60 -4.44
CA LEU A 69 -14.30 6.88 -5.67
C LEU A 69 -15.24 5.71 -5.97
N LEU A 70 -16.46 6.03 -6.33
CA LEU A 70 -17.46 5.05 -6.71
C LEU A 70 -17.86 5.27 -8.18
N ASN A 71 -18.03 4.17 -8.91
CA ASN A 71 -18.68 4.19 -10.21
C ASN A 71 -20.21 4.19 -10.06
N ALA A 72 -20.96 4.24 -11.15
CA ALA A 72 -22.42 4.30 -11.13
C ALA A 72 -23.07 3.06 -10.50
N GLU A 73 -22.50 1.87 -10.68
CA GLU A 73 -23.01 0.62 -10.10
C GLU A 73 -22.83 0.60 -8.60
N GLU A 74 -21.64 0.95 -8.12
CA GLU A 74 -21.32 1.04 -6.69
C GLU A 74 -22.13 2.14 -6.00
N GLU A 75 -22.33 3.28 -6.68
CA GLU A 75 -23.18 4.37 -6.19
C GLU A 75 -24.63 3.93 -6.03
N ALA A 76 -25.15 3.11 -6.95
CA ALA A 76 -26.51 2.59 -6.86
C ALA A 76 -26.66 1.50 -5.77
N ALA A 77 -25.60 0.76 -5.48
CA ALA A 77 -25.60 -0.37 -4.54
C ALA A 77 -25.20 0.01 -3.11
N LYS A 78 -24.71 1.25 -2.87
CA LYS A 78 -24.20 1.67 -1.57
C LYS A 78 -25.28 1.72 -0.48
N PRO A 79 -24.92 1.51 0.80
CA PRO A 79 -25.85 1.75 1.92
C PRO A 79 -26.33 3.21 1.96
N ALA A 80 -27.56 3.44 2.43
CA ALA A 80 -28.14 4.79 2.52
C ALA A 80 -27.31 5.74 3.41
N ALA A 81 -26.68 5.21 4.46
CA ALA A 81 -25.80 5.96 5.35
C ALA A 81 -24.44 6.33 4.71
N PHE A 82 -24.06 5.68 3.61
CA PHE A 82 -22.82 5.95 2.89
C PHE A 82 -22.98 7.16 1.97
N VAL A 83 -22.94 8.36 2.57
CA VAL A 83 -23.12 9.62 1.83
C VAL A 83 -21.93 9.87 0.90
N THR A 84 -22.22 10.24 -0.34
CA THR A 84 -21.25 10.59 -1.38
C THR A 84 -21.57 11.96 -1.98
N LYS A 85 -20.67 12.51 -2.73
CA LYS A 85 -20.86 13.71 -3.54
C LYS A 85 -20.23 13.52 -4.92
N GLU A 86 -20.56 14.37 -5.87
CA GLU A 86 -19.92 14.40 -7.18
C GLU A 86 -18.40 14.60 -7.05
N ALA A 87 -17.62 13.73 -7.71
CA ALA A 87 -16.19 13.92 -7.83
C ALA A 87 -15.88 15.00 -8.88
N LYS A 88 -15.02 15.97 -8.55
CA LYS A 88 -14.75 17.12 -9.41
C LYS A 88 -13.34 17.09 -9.99
N GLY A 89 -13.24 17.41 -11.28
CA GLY A 89 -11.98 17.52 -12.02
C GLY A 89 -11.98 16.68 -13.29
N LYS A 90 -11.01 16.91 -14.16
CA LYS A 90 -10.81 16.12 -15.38
C LYS A 90 -10.44 14.69 -15.00
N GLY A 91 -11.06 13.71 -15.62
CA GLY A 91 -10.87 12.28 -15.37
C GLY A 91 -11.76 11.70 -14.26
N PHE A 92 -12.65 12.54 -13.65
CA PHE A 92 -13.59 12.09 -12.62
C PHE A 92 -15.03 11.96 -13.16
N GLU A 93 -15.21 12.04 -14.46
CA GLU A 93 -16.53 12.00 -15.09
C GLU A 93 -17.24 10.68 -14.76
N GLY A 94 -18.46 10.79 -14.24
CA GLY A 94 -19.27 9.62 -13.84
C GLY A 94 -18.88 8.98 -12.50
N LEU A 95 -17.96 9.60 -11.76
CA LEU A 95 -17.56 9.13 -10.44
C LEU A 95 -18.16 9.99 -9.32
N THR A 96 -18.48 9.35 -8.20
CA THR A 96 -18.76 10.03 -6.94
C THR A 96 -17.61 9.85 -5.96
N PHE A 97 -17.57 10.72 -4.96
CA PHE A 97 -16.47 10.85 -4.00
C PHE A 97 -16.98 10.79 -2.58
N ARG A 98 -16.26 10.09 -1.73
CA ARG A 98 -16.40 10.12 -0.27
C ARG A 98 -15.04 10.24 0.39
N MET A 99 -14.95 11.04 1.45
CA MET A 99 -13.84 11.00 2.40
C MET A 99 -14.28 10.16 3.59
N GLN A 100 -13.74 8.95 3.74
CA GLN A 100 -14.13 8.02 4.79
C GLN A 100 -13.09 7.97 5.90
N VAL A 101 -13.56 7.93 7.12
CA VAL A 101 -12.76 7.77 8.34
C VAL A 101 -12.99 6.38 8.91
N ASP A 102 -11.93 5.74 9.40
CA ASP A 102 -11.98 4.57 10.27
C ASP A 102 -11.96 5.07 11.73
N PRO A 103 -13.08 5.06 12.45
CA PRO A 103 -13.15 5.61 13.79
C PRO A 103 -12.35 4.79 14.81
N LEU A 104 -12.23 3.47 14.63
CA LEU A 104 -11.54 2.59 15.57
C LEU A 104 -10.02 2.61 15.41
N ASP A 105 -9.50 2.92 14.20
CA ASP A 105 -8.06 3.07 13.95
C ASP A 105 -7.59 4.53 13.97
N CYS A 106 -8.51 5.48 14.06
CA CYS A 106 -8.19 6.89 14.27
C CYS A 106 -7.66 7.12 15.69
N GLN A 107 -6.55 7.82 15.83
CA GLN A 107 -5.96 8.16 17.13
C GLN A 107 -6.33 9.58 17.62
N GLY A 108 -7.27 10.26 16.98
CA GLY A 108 -7.83 11.51 17.47
C GLY A 108 -6.90 12.73 17.46
N CYS A 109 -5.79 12.69 16.72
CA CYS A 109 -4.76 13.75 16.74
C CYS A 109 -5.22 15.10 16.18
N GLY A 110 -6.32 15.15 15.40
CA GLY A 110 -6.87 16.38 14.84
C GLY A 110 -6.11 16.98 13.65
N ALA A 111 -4.98 16.41 13.22
CA ALA A 111 -4.16 16.94 12.12
C ALA A 111 -4.97 17.15 10.82
N CYS A 112 -5.85 16.22 10.49
CA CYS A 112 -6.72 16.29 9.31
C CYS A 112 -7.72 17.45 9.35
N ALA A 113 -8.34 17.71 10.50
CA ALA A 113 -9.24 18.82 10.70
C ALA A 113 -8.49 20.17 10.67
N ASN A 114 -7.28 20.19 11.26
CA ASN A 114 -6.45 21.41 11.28
C ASN A 114 -5.99 21.81 9.88
N VAL A 115 -5.51 20.87 9.06
CA VAL A 115 -5.00 21.15 7.71
C VAL A 115 -6.10 21.45 6.68
N CYS A 116 -7.37 21.20 7.00
CA CYS A 116 -8.47 21.42 6.07
C CYS A 116 -8.55 22.88 5.63
N PRO A 117 -8.41 23.18 4.31
CA PRO A 117 -8.36 24.53 3.80
C PRO A 117 -9.75 25.12 3.48
N ALA A 118 -10.82 24.32 3.63
CA ALA A 118 -12.17 24.78 3.34
C ALA A 118 -12.56 25.96 4.24
N LYS A 119 -13.31 26.93 3.68
CA LYS A 119 -13.74 28.14 4.39
C LYS A 119 -14.52 27.76 5.65
N GLU A 120 -15.48 26.85 5.50
CA GLU A 120 -16.10 26.12 6.58
C GLU A 120 -15.49 24.73 6.62
N LYS A 121 -15.01 24.32 7.80
CA LYS A 121 -14.27 23.06 7.92
C LYS A 121 -15.11 21.88 7.42
N ALA A 122 -14.51 21.07 6.56
CA ALA A 122 -15.11 19.83 6.07
C ALA A 122 -14.87 18.64 7.02
N LEU A 123 -14.07 18.85 8.06
CA LEU A 123 -13.77 17.87 9.10
C LEU A 123 -13.88 18.57 10.45
N VAL A 124 -14.76 18.06 11.31
CA VAL A 124 -14.99 18.52 12.68
C VAL A 124 -14.73 17.35 13.62
N MET A 125 -14.05 17.61 14.74
CA MET A 125 -13.72 16.56 15.72
C MET A 125 -14.91 16.34 16.65
N GLU A 126 -15.57 15.19 16.52
CA GLU A 126 -16.73 14.75 17.30
C GLU A 126 -16.38 13.60 18.22
N LEU A 127 -17.20 13.36 19.25
CA LEU A 127 -16.99 12.25 20.17
C LEU A 127 -17.02 10.90 19.41
N LEU A 128 -16.11 10.01 19.74
CA LEU A 128 -16.01 8.69 19.11
C LEU A 128 -17.34 7.94 19.09
N ASP A 129 -18.07 7.92 20.22
CA ASP A 129 -19.34 7.20 20.34
C ASP A 129 -20.37 7.67 19.31
N THR A 130 -20.37 8.95 18.94
CA THR A 130 -21.28 9.50 17.93
C THR A 130 -20.88 9.11 16.51
N GLN A 131 -19.63 8.70 16.31
CA GLN A 131 -19.07 8.36 14.99
C GLN A 131 -18.92 6.83 14.80
N MET A 132 -19.33 6.02 15.76
CA MET A 132 -19.26 4.54 15.63
C MET A 132 -20.01 3.98 14.41
N PRO A 133 -21.14 4.55 13.95
CA PRO A 133 -21.78 4.10 12.70
C PRO A 133 -20.88 4.23 11.45
N GLU A 134 -19.86 5.09 11.48
CA GLU A 134 -18.88 5.22 10.39
C GLU A 134 -17.97 4.00 10.26
N GLN A 135 -17.94 3.09 11.24
CA GLN A 135 -17.20 1.83 11.11
C GLN A 135 -17.81 0.92 10.05
N GLU A 136 -19.14 0.82 9.98
CA GLU A 136 -19.84 0.06 8.93
C GLU A 136 -19.60 0.69 7.55
N ASN A 137 -19.58 2.03 7.49
CA ASN A 137 -19.23 2.75 6.27
C ASN A 137 -17.77 2.52 5.85
N TRP A 138 -16.85 2.41 6.80
CA TRP A 138 -15.45 2.07 6.52
C TRP A 138 -15.33 0.65 5.93
N GLU A 139 -15.99 -0.32 6.54
CA GLU A 139 -16.00 -1.70 6.05
C GLU A 139 -16.60 -1.79 4.64
N HIS A 140 -17.70 -1.08 4.39
CA HIS A 140 -18.25 -0.96 3.03
C HIS A 140 -17.25 -0.32 2.05
N ALA A 141 -16.57 0.76 2.45
CA ALA A 141 -15.59 1.44 1.59
C ALA A 141 -14.46 0.49 1.15
N LEU A 142 -14.05 -0.45 1.99
CA LEU A 142 -13.02 -1.45 1.66
C LEU A 142 -13.50 -2.50 0.64
N THR A 143 -14.80 -2.63 0.40
CA THR A 143 -15.35 -3.55 -0.63
C THR A 143 -15.39 -2.94 -2.03
N LEU A 144 -15.19 -1.60 -2.13
CA LEU A 144 -15.23 -0.91 -3.41
C LEU A 144 -14.05 -1.34 -4.29
N SER A 145 -14.30 -1.47 -5.58
CA SER A 145 -13.26 -1.84 -6.53
C SER A 145 -12.19 -0.74 -6.65
N THR A 146 -10.95 -1.14 -6.83
CA THR A 146 -9.86 -0.20 -7.08
C THR A 146 -10.08 0.51 -8.42
N LYS A 147 -10.05 1.83 -8.41
CA LYS A 147 -10.19 2.66 -9.62
C LYS A 147 -8.82 3.03 -10.14
N THR A 148 -8.70 3.11 -11.45
CA THR A 148 -7.55 3.79 -12.05
C THR A 148 -7.49 5.23 -11.54
N ASN A 149 -6.34 5.63 -11.02
CA ASN A 149 -6.16 6.97 -10.50
C ASN A 149 -6.38 8.01 -11.63
N PRO A 150 -7.38 8.90 -11.51
CA PRO A 150 -7.66 9.86 -12.57
C PRO A 150 -6.68 11.05 -12.59
N MET A 151 -5.71 11.07 -11.68
CA MET A 151 -4.76 12.17 -11.53
C MET A 151 -3.31 11.66 -11.54
N ASP A 152 -2.39 12.58 -11.78
CA ASP A 152 -0.96 12.30 -11.54
C ASP A 152 -0.72 12.02 -10.05
N LYS A 153 -0.25 10.79 -9.76
CA LYS A 153 0.06 10.32 -8.41
C LYS A 153 1.18 11.09 -7.71
N PHE A 154 1.99 11.87 -8.44
CA PHE A 154 3.04 12.72 -7.87
C PHE A 154 2.53 14.10 -7.42
N THR A 155 1.23 14.31 -7.42
CA THR A 155 0.59 15.50 -6.84
C THR A 155 0.01 15.19 -5.45
N VAL A 156 -0.15 16.22 -4.61
CA VAL A 156 -0.75 16.09 -3.27
C VAL A 156 -2.12 15.40 -3.33
N ARG A 157 -2.98 15.82 -4.27
CA ARG A 157 -4.32 15.26 -4.42
C ARG A 157 -4.28 13.86 -5.02
N GLY A 158 -3.48 13.67 -6.07
CA GLY A 158 -3.40 12.42 -6.82
C GLY A 158 -2.78 11.28 -6.02
N SER A 159 -1.72 11.57 -5.22
CA SER A 159 -1.08 10.54 -4.39
C SER A 159 -2.04 9.83 -3.44
N GLN A 160 -3.08 10.53 -2.99
CA GLN A 160 -4.01 9.98 -2.01
C GLN A 160 -5.12 9.11 -2.63
N PHE A 161 -5.25 9.05 -3.95
CA PHE A 161 -6.07 8.06 -4.64
C PHE A 161 -5.33 6.72 -4.85
N GLU A 162 -4.01 6.69 -4.60
CA GLU A 162 -3.27 5.44 -4.48
C GLU A 162 -3.56 4.79 -3.14
N ARG A 163 -3.77 3.46 -3.14
CA ARG A 163 -3.97 2.71 -1.90
C ARG A 163 -2.71 2.80 -1.03
N PRO A 164 -2.80 3.22 0.24
CA PRO A 164 -1.67 3.13 1.15
C PRO A 164 -1.33 1.65 1.41
N LEU A 165 -0.05 1.30 1.25
CA LEU A 165 0.47 -0.02 1.59
C LEU A 165 1.26 0.03 2.91
N TYR A 166 0.91 0.99 3.76
CA TYR A 166 1.33 1.17 5.14
C TYR A 166 0.18 1.80 5.91
N GLU A 167 -0.41 1.07 6.86
CA GLU A 167 -1.63 1.50 7.54
C GLU A 167 -1.69 1.05 9.00
N PHE A 168 -2.37 1.82 9.82
CA PHE A 168 -2.70 1.51 11.22
C PHE A 168 -1.49 1.13 12.07
N SER A 169 -0.33 1.76 11.79
CA SER A 169 0.89 1.51 12.55
C SER A 169 0.75 1.92 14.01
N GLY A 170 1.58 1.36 14.89
CA GLY A 170 1.66 1.75 16.29
C GLY A 170 2.31 3.13 16.54
N ALA A 171 2.42 3.97 15.51
CA ALA A 171 2.98 5.32 15.65
C ALA A 171 2.11 6.21 16.54
N CYS A 172 2.72 7.23 17.16
CA CYS A 172 2.03 8.18 18.03
C CYS A 172 0.92 8.94 17.30
N ALA A 173 -0.08 9.39 18.04
CA ALA A 173 -1.09 10.31 17.54
C ALA A 173 -0.42 11.58 16.98
N GLY A 174 -0.68 11.91 15.71
CA GLY A 174 -0.04 13.06 15.05
C GLY A 174 1.45 12.87 14.72
N CYS A 175 1.94 11.63 14.64
CA CYS A 175 3.32 11.34 14.26
C CYS A 175 3.72 12.07 12.98
N GLY A 176 4.90 12.71 12.97
CA GLY A 176 5.41 13.43 11.81
C GLY A 176 6.16 12.56 10.81
N GLU A 177 6.53 11.33 11.18
CA GLU A 177 7.27 10.38 10.34
C GLU A 177 6.35 9.45 9.54
N ALA A 178 5.33 8.88 10.19
CA ALA A 178 4.45 7.90 9.56
C ALA A 178 3.73 8.38 8.28
N PRO A 179 3.36 9.67 8.10
CA PRO A 179 2.83 10.16 6.82
C PRO A 179 3.78 10.01 5.65
N TYR A 180 5.11 10.12 5.87
CA TYR A 180 6.11 9.91 4.81
C TYR A 180 6.21 8.42 4.45
N MET A 181 6.21 7.52 5.44
CA MET A 181 6.18 6.08 5.22
C MET A 181 4.96 5.69 4.38
N LYS A 182 3.79 6.20 4.77
CA LYS A 182 2.54 6.01 4.02
C LYS A 182 2.64 6.52 2.59
N LEU A 183 3.10 7.76 2.39
CA LEU A 183 3.22 8.36 1.05
C LEU A 183 4.19 7.57 0.17
N MET A 184 5.34 7.17 0.68
CA MET A 184 6.27 6.31 -0.06
C MET A 184 5.63 4.98 -0.44
N SER A 185 4.85 4.38 0.46
CA SER A 185 4.13 3.14 0.19
C SER A 185 3.04 3.31 -0.89
N GLN A 186 2.41 4.49 -0.97
CA GLN A 186 1.44 4.81 -2.03
C GLN A 186 2.11 4.98 -3.39
N LEU A 187 3.29 5.58 -3.44
CA LEU A 187 3.99 5.89 -4.70
C LEU A 187 4.80 4.71 -5.24
N PHE A 188 5.38 3.91 -4.35
CA PHE A 188 6.38 2.90 -4.70
C PHE A 188 6.13 1.53 -4.06
N GLY A 189 5.13 1.39 -3.18
CA GLY A 189 4.97 0.26 -2.28
C GLY A 189 4.86 -1.09 -2.96
N ASP A 190 4.30 -1.17 -4.17
CA ASP A 190 4.20 -2.40 -4.96
C ASP A 190 5.56 -3.03 -5.32
N ARG A 191 6.65 -2.28 -5.21
CA ARG A 191 8.02 -2.65 -5.57
C ARG A 191 9.07 -2.09 -4.61
N MET A 192 8.65 -1.67 -3.43
CA MET A 192 9.51 -1.03 -2.44
C MET A 192 10.20 -2.04 -1.54
N PHE A 193 11.49 -1.80 -1.28
CA PHE A 193 12.28 -2.48 -0.27
C PHE A 193 12.63 -1.47 0.82
N VAL A 194 12.21 -1.73 2.05
CA VAL A 194 12.44 -0.86 3.19
C VAL A 194 13.53 -1.44 4.06
N THR A 195 14.59 -0.68 4.27
CA THR A 195 15.59 -0.95 5.29
C THR A 195 15.39 0.01 6.44
N SER A 196 15.23 -0.49 7.63
CA SER A 196 15.03 0.32 8.83
C SER A 196 16.06 0.00 9.90
N ALA A 197 16.38 1.00 10.72
CA ALA A 197 17.24 0.85 11.88
C ALA A 197 16.42 0.86 13.18
N THR A 198 17.05 0.49 14.27
CA THR A 198 16.46 0.58 15.61
C THR A 198 16.04 2.03 15.89
N GLY A 199 14.75 2.22 16.08
CA GLY A 199 14.11 3.53 16.26
C GLY A 199 12.61 3.43 16.01
N CYS A 200 11.93 4.58 15.84
CA CYS A 200 10.47 4.59 15.65
C CYS A 200 10.04 3.81 14.41
N ALA A 201 10.69 3.99 13.26
CA ALA A 201 10.34 3.28 12.02
C ALA A 201 10.40 1.76 12.18
N TYR A 202 11.40 1.24 12.90
CA TYR A 202 11.50 -0.17 13.23
C TYR A 202 10.40 -0.62 14.18
N VAL A 203 10.21 0.08 15.30
CA VAL A 203 9.25 -0.30 16.33
C VAL A 203 7.82 -0.33 15.78
N VAL A 204 7.42 0.67 15.00
CA VAL A 204 6.06 0.76 14.47
C VAL A 204 5.85 -0.02 13.18
N GLY A 205 6.92 -0.45 12.51
CA GLY A 205 6.86 -1.14 11.22
C GLY A 205 7.17 -2.64 11.28
N SER A 206 7.78 -3.12 12.37
CA SER A 206 8.29 -4.49 12.46
C SER A 206 7.95 -5.20 13.77
N SER A 207 7.11 -4.61 14.62
CA SER A 207 6.75 -5.22 15.91
C SER A 207 5.65 -6.26 15.76
N THR A 208 5.99 -7.52 16.10
CA THR A 208 5.02 -8.61 16.16
C THR A 208 4.04 -8.38 17.33
N PRO A 209 2.74 -8.63 17.17
CA PRO A 209 2.06 -9.24 16.01
C PRO A 209 1.49 -8.21 15.02
N SER A 210 1.80 -6.95 15.14
CA SER A 210 1.16 -5.84 14.45
C SER A 210 2.05 -5.32 13.33
N PHE A 211 1.81 -5.79 12.09
CA PHE A 211 2.54 -5.37 10.90
C PHE A 211 1.70 -4.41 10.05
N PRO A 212 2.15 -3.16 9.85
CA PRO A 212 1.40 -2.15 9.12
C PRO A 212 1.58 -2.21 7.60
N TYR A 213 2.57 -2.95 7.09
CA TYR A 213 2.80 -3.09 5.66
C TYR A 213 1.77 -4.01 5.03
N VAL A 214 1.23 -3.58 3.88
CA VAL A 214 0.08 -4.16 3.20
C VAL A 214 0.47 -4.55 1.78
N ALA A 215 -0.11 -5.63 1.24
CA ALA A 215 -0.05 -5.95 -0.17
C ALA A 215 -1.28 -5.42 -0.92
N ASN A 216 -1.12 -5.10 -2.21
CA ASN A 216 -2.23 -4.78 -3.09
C ASN A 216 -2.98 -6.06 -3.54
N GLU A 217 -4.03 -5.92 -4.36
CA GLU A 217 -4.86 -7.03 -4.83
C GLU A 217 -4.07 -8.10 -5.63
N LYS A 218 -2.88 -7.73 -6.15
CA LYS A 218 -1.97 -8.65 -6.86
C LYS A 218 -0.95 -9.32 -5.94
N GLY A 219 -1.03 -9.09 -4.62
CA GLY A 219 -0.09 -9.64 -3.65
C GLY A 219 1.27 -8.91 -3.61
N HIS A 220 1.37 -7.71 -4.18
CA HIS A 220 2.60 -6.93 -4.15
C HIS A 220 2.54 -5.85 -3.07
N GLY A 221 3.57 -5.75 -2.25
CA GLY A 221 3.69 -4.76 -1.18
C GLY A 221 5.14 -4.51 -0.78
N PRO A 222 5.38 -3.58 0.15
CA PRO A 222 6.72 -3.32 0.65
C PRO A 222 7.31 -4.55 1.33
N ALA A 223 8.56 -4.88 1.00
CA ALA A 223 9.36 -5.80 1.79
C ALA A 223 10.14 -4.98 2.84
N ASN A 224 9.98 -5.32 4.11
CA ASN A 224 10.66 -4.63 5.20
C ASN A 224 11.69 -5.54 5.84
N SER A 225 12.89 -5.01 6.04
CA SER A 225 13.91 -5.63 6.86
C SER A 225 14.67 -4.57 7.65
N ASN A 226 15.38 -5.00 8.68
CA ASN A 226 16.07 -4.08 9.57
C ASN A 226 17.49 -4.54 9.86
N SER A 227 18.32 -3.59 10.23
CA SER A 227 19.66 -3.79 10.76
C SER A 227 19.85 -2.98 12.05
N LEU A 228 21.04 -2.99 12.60
CA LEU A 228 21.39 -2.11 13.70
C LEU A 228 21.44 -0.65 13.23
N PHE A 229 21.29 0.28 14.17
CA PHE A 229 21.34 1.72 13.88
C PHE A 229 22.68 2.10 13.23
N GLU A 230 23.76 1.49 13.71
CA GLU A 230 25.13 1.79 13.35
C GLU A 230 25.49 1.38 11.90
N ASP A 231 24.79 0.41 11.32
CA ASP A 231 25.11 -0.18 10.02
C ASP A 231 24.00 -0.07 8.97
N ASN A 232 22.91 0.65 9.27
CA ASN A 232 21.74 0.67 8.39
C ASN A 232 22.01 1.30 7.02
N ALA A 233 22.90 2.29 6.94
CA ALA A 233 23.28 2.92 5.68
C ALA A 233 24.02 1.94 4.77
N GLU A 234 24.97 1.18 5.32
CA GLU A 234 25.72 0.15 4.62
C GLU A 234 24.82 -1.02 4.23
N TYR A 235 23.90 -1.40 5.11
CA TYR A 235 22.91 -2.43 4.81
C TYR A 235 22.02 -2.02 3.63
N ALA A 236 21.47 -0.79 3.65
CA ALA A 236 20.65 -0.27 2.56
C ALA A 236 21.44 -0.21 1.24
N LEU A 237 22.71 0.23 1.29
CA LEU A 237 23.60 0.24 0.13
C LEU A 237 23.84 -1.18 -0.39
N GLY A 238 24.12 -2.13 0.49
CA GLY A 238 24.32 -3.54 0.14
C GLY A 238 23.08 -4.15 -0.54
N MET A 239 21.89 -3.90 -0.01
CA MET A 239 20.62 -4.31 -0.62
C MET A 239 20.43 -3.71 -2.01
N LYS A 240 20.70 -2.42 -2.17
CA LYS A 240 20.62 -1.74 -3.47
C LYS A 240 21.60 -2.33 -4.49
N LEU A 241 22.86 -2.55 -4.11
CA LEU A 241 23.87 -3.15 -4.98
C LEU A 241 23.52 -4.58 -5.39
N SER A 242 22.97 -5.38 -4.47
CA SER A 242 22.50 -6.74 -4.73
C SER A 242 21.35 -6.75 -5.74
N ILE A 243 20.35 -5.89 -5.54
CA ILE A 243 19.21 -5.74 -6.46
C ILE A 243 19.69 -5.31 -7.85
N ASP A 244 20.59 -4.33 -7.93
CA ASP A 244 21.13 -3.86 -9.21
C ASP A 244 21.95 -4.94 -9.91
N GLN A 245 22.71 -5.73 -9.17
CA GLN A 245 23.48 -6.84 -9.73
C GLN A 245 22.54 -7.92 -10.29
N MET A 246 21.50 -8.30 -9.55
CA MET A 246 20.52 -9.25 -10.04
C MET A 246 19.83 -8.74 -11.32
N ARG A 247 19.46 -7.45 -11.37
CA ARG A 247 18.86 -6.86 -12.58
C ARG A 247 19.82 -6.89 -13.78
N ARG A 248 21.13 -6.64 -13.58
CA ARG A 248 22.12 -6.78 -14.65
C ARG A 248 22.20 -8.21 -15.17
N GLN A 249 22.15 -9.21 -14.28
CA GLN A 249 22.10 -10.61 -14.69
C GLN A 249 20.81 -10.91 -15.48
N MET A 250 19.65 -10.46 -14.99
CA MET A 250 18.39 -10.61 -15.71
C MET A 250 18.46 -10.00 -17.13
N ALA A 251 19.07 -8.83 -17.27
CA ALA A 251 19.23 -8.17 -18.58
C ALA A 251 20.14 -9.00 -19.51
N ALA A 252 21.27 -9.51 -19.03
CA ALA A 252 22.18 -10.35 -19.83
C ALA A 252 21.49 -11.64 -20.31
N HIS A 253 20.74 -12.33 -19.43
CA HIS A 253 19.98 -13.51 -19.83
C HIS A 253 18.83 -13.16 -20.79
N ALA A 254 18.17 -12.02 -20.61
CA ALA A 254 17.12 -11.54 -21.51
C ALA A 254 17.71 -11.25 -22.92
N GLU A 255 18.86 -10.59 -23.01
CA GLU A 255 19.57 -10.36 -24.28
C GLU A 255 19.93 -11.68 -25.00
N ALA A 256 20.41 -12.68 -24.26
CA ALA A 256 20.72 -13.99 -24.80
C ALA A 256 19.47 -14.70 -25.36
N VAL A 257 18.35 -14.64 -24.64
CA VAL A 257 17.07 -15.18 -25.13
C VAL A 257 16.59 -14.42 -26.36
N VAL A 258 16.62 -13.09 -26.38
CA VAL A 258 16.24 -12.27 -27.55
C VAL A 258 17.04 -12.65 -28.80
N ALA A 259 18.33 -12.96 -28.64
CA ALA A 259 19.22 -13.35 -29.76
C ALA A 259 18.94 -14.76 -30.30
N SER A 260 18.35 -15.66 -29.49
CA SER A 260 18.22 -17.10 -29.85
C SER A 260 16.77 -17.57 -30.02
N THR A 261 15.80 -16.91 -29.42
CA THR A 261 14.40 -17.36 -29.44
C THR A 261 13.73 -17.19 -30.82
N SER A 262 12.94 -18.18 -31.21
CA SER A 262 12.00 -18.12 -32.32
C SER A 262 10.58 -17.66 -31.91
N ASP A 263 10.29 -17.61 -30.60
CA ASP A 263 9.02 -17.15 -30.05
C ASP A 263 8.92 -15.61 -30.12
N ALA A 264 8.14 -15.14 -31.09
CA ALA A 264 7.99 -13.72 -31.33
C ALA A 264 7.36 -12.96 -30.16
N ALA A 265 6.47 -13.60 -29.39
CA ALA A 265 5.82 -12.97 -28.24
C ALA A 265 6.82 -12.82 -27.09
N LEU A 266 7.62 -13.84 -26.80
CA LEU A 266 8.68 -13.77 -25.81
C LEU A 266 9.72 -12.75 -26.17
N LYS A 267 10.16 -12.74 -27.44
CA LYS A 267 11.14 -11.76 -27.96
C LYS A 267 10.65 -10.33 -27.75
N SER A 268 9.43 -10.03 -28.21
CA SER A 268 8.85 -8.68 -28.10
C SER A 268 8.71 -8.21 -26.64
N ALA A 269 8.29 -9.11 -25.73
CA ALA A 269 8.14 -8.77 -24.31
C ALA A 269 9.51 -8.46 -23.67
N LEU A 270 10.55 -9.26 -23.97
CA LEU A 270 11.90 -9.03 -23.44
C LEU A 270 12.54 -7.76 -24.02
N GLU A 271 12.39 -7.50 -25.31
CA GLU A 271 12.88 -6.25 -25.95
C GLU A 271 12.24 -5.02 -25.32
N ALA A 272 10.92 -5.02 -25.10
CA ALA A 272 10.22 -3.92 -24.43
C ALA A 272 10.71 -3.72 -22.98
N TRP A 273 10.96 -4.82 -22.26
CA TRP A 273 11.48 -4.75 -20.89
C TRP A 273 12.93 -4.24 -20.86
N LEU A 274 13.79 -4.67 -21.77
CA LEU A 274 15.16 -4.18 -21.90
C LEU A 274 15.21 -2.68 -22.21
N ALA A 275 14.29 -2.20 -23.06
CA ALA A 275 14.25 -0.80 -23.45
C ALA A 275 13.72 0.14 -22.34
N GLU A 276 12.68 -0.26 -21.63
CA GLU A 276 11.95 0.63 -20.72
C GLU A 276 11.71 0.07 -19.30
N GLY A 277 12.21 -1.12 -18.98
CA GLY A 277 12.02 -1.76 -17.68
C GLY A 277 12.55 -0.98 -16.48
N ASP A 278 13.42 0.00 -16.72
CA ASP A 278 13.93 0.92 -15.71
C ASP A 278 13.04 2.15 -15.48
N ASN A 279 12.03 2.35 -16.30
CA ASN A 279 10.99 3.36 -16.02
C ASN A 279 10.10 2.89 -14.87
N GLY A 280 10.11 3.61 -13.75
CA GLY A 280 9.40 3.23 -12.53
C GLY A 280 7.88 3.05 -12.70
N ASP A 281 7.25 3.74 -13.62
CA ASP A 281 5.80 3.64 -13.86
C ASP A 281 5.43 2.50 -14.82
N LYS A 282 6.36 2.11 -15.72
CA LYS A 282 6.16 1.04 -16.70
C LYS A 282 6.67 -0.32 -16.22
N THR A 283 7.62 -0.33 -15.28
CA THR A 283 8.37 -1.54 -14.90
C THR A 283 7.47 -2.71 -14.49
N ARG A 284 6.36 -2.44 -13.78
CA ARG A 284 5.44 -3.49 -13.34
C ARG A 284 4.73 -4.16 -14.52
N ALA A 285 4.11 -3.37 -15.39
CA ALA A 285 3.40 -3.87 -16.55
C ALA A 285 4.32 -4.62 -17.52
N LEU A 286 5.53 -4.10 -17.75
CA LEU A 286 6.54 -4.76 -18.60
C LEU A 286 7.00 -6.09 -17.99
N SER A 287 7.21 -6.14 -16.67
CA SER A 287 7.59 -7.37 -15.97
C SER A 287 6.48 -8.42 -16.00
N GLU A 288 5.22 -8.02 -15.82
CA GLU A 288 4.07 -8.91 -15.94
C GLU A 288 3.96 -9.49 -17.37
N ALA A 289 4.20 -8.69 -18.40
CA ALA A 289 4.22 -9.13 -19.79
C ALA A 289 5.33 -10.17 -20.05
N VAL A 290 6.54 -9.93 -19.52
CA VAL A 290 7.64 -10.90 -19.61
C VAL A 290 7.29 -12.20 -18.90
N VAL A 291 6.75 -12.15 -17.68
CA VAL A 291 6.33 -13.35 -16.93
C VAL A 291 5.27 -14.13 -17.69
N ALA A 292 4.28 -13.45 -18.27
CA ALA A 292 3.25 -14.10 -19.09
C ALA A 292 3.86 -14.81 -20.31
N ALA A 293 4.76 -14.15 -21.04
CA ALA A 293 5.44 -14.74 -22.20
C ALA A 293 6.35 -15.92 -21.82
N LEU A 294 7.12 -15.79 -20.73
CA LEU A 294 7.93 -16.89 -20.19
C LEU A 294 7.09 -18.12 -19.80
N ASN A 295 5.90 -17.93 -19.27
CA ASN A 295 5.00 -19.03 -18.91
C ASN A 295 4.31 -19.67 -20.13
N ALA A 296 4.09 -18.90 -21.20
CA ALA A 296 3.41 -19.37 -22.41
C ALA A 296 4.36 -20.09 -23.38
N THR A 297 5.66 -19.74 -23.38
CA THR A 297 6.62 -20.33 -24.32
C THR A 297 6.86 -21.82 -24.06
N ALA A 298 6.94 -22.60 -25.14
CA ALA A 298 7.39 -23.99 -25.11
C ALA A 298 8.91 -24.15 -25.16
N GLU A 299 9.63 -23.06 -25.45
CA GLU A 299 11.10 -23.07 -25.52
C GLU A 299 11.73 -23.25 -24.13
N THR A 300 12.86 -23.95 -24.11
CA THR A 300 13.64 -24.20 -22.89
C THR A 300 15.11 -23.92 -23.16
N SER A 301 15.72 -23.13 -22.29
CA SER A 301 17.17 -22.90 -22.24
C SER A 301 17.55 -22.55 -20.80
N ASP A 302 18.83 -22.59 -20.50
CA ASP A 302 19.34 -22.18 -19.19
C ASP A 302 18.99 -20.72 -18.91
N ASP A 303 19.03 -19.85 -19.93
CA ASP A 303 18.64 -18.46 -19.81
C ASP A 303 17.15 -18.28 -19.50
N ILE A 304 16.27 -19.01 -20.17
CA ILE A 304 14.82 -19.00 -19.89
C ILE A 304 14.56 -19.54 -18.48
N ALA A 305 15.24 -20.61 -18.07
CA ALA A 305 15.13 -21.16 -16.72
C ALA A 305 15.58 -20.16 -15.66
N PHE A 306 16.69 -19.46 -15.88
CA PHE A 306 17.17 -18.40 -15.00
C PHE A 306 16.15 -17.26 -14.86
N LEU A 307 15.59 -16.76 -15.98
CA LEU A 307 14.58 -15.70 -15.97
C LEU A 307 13.30 -16.13 -15.22
N LYS A 308 12.85 -17.35 -15.41
CA LYS A 308 11.68 -17.93 -14.69
C LYS A 308 11.94 -18.04 -13.19
N ALA A 309 13.13 -18.51 -12.79
CA ALA A 309 13.48 -18.68 -11.38
C ALA A 309 13.61 -17.34 -10.64
N ASN A 310 14.02 -16.29 -11.33
CA ASN A 310 14.29 -14.97 -10.75
C ASN A 310 13.29 -13.88 -11.18
N LYS A 311 12.09 -14.25 -11.59
CA LYS A 311 11.03 -13.34 -12.09
C LYS A 311 10.74 -12.15 -11.16
N ASP A 312 10.93 -12.32 -9.85
CA ASP A 312 10.71 -11.26 -8.86
C ASP A 312 11.73 -10.13 -8.92
N ALA A 313 12.85 -10.34 -9.66
CA ALA A 313 13.84 -9.32 -9.95
C ALA A 313 13.53 -8.50 -11.22
N LEU A 314 12.54 -8.89 -12.02
CA LEU A 314 12.16 -8.16 -13.24
C LEU A 314 11.67 -6.72 -12.94
N PRO A 315 10.80 -6.45 -11.95
CA PRO A 315 10.42 -5.09 -11.64
C PRO A 315 11.58 -4.29 -11.04
N LYS A 316 11.72 -3.03 -11.43
CA LYS A 316 12.69 -2.11 -10.81
C LYS A 316 12.28 -1.85 -9.37
N LYS A 317 13.04 -2.35 -8.42
CA LYS A 317 12.79 -2.11 -6.99
C LYS A 317 13.20 -0.69 -6.61
N SER A 318 12.49 -0.12 -5.63
CA SER A 318 12.88 1.08 -4.89
C SER A 318 13.42 0.65 -3.53
N VAL A 319 14.60 1.09 -3.18
CA VAL A 319 15.25 0.83 -1.88
C VAL A 319 15.40 2.15 -1.15
#